data_84f107ba7e4774997aef5a3748082d9c
#
_entry.id   84f107ba7e4774997aef5a3748082d9c
#
_cell.length_a   1.000
_cell.length_b   1.000
_cell.length_c   1.000
_cell.angle_alpha   90.00
_cell.angle_beta   90.00
_cell.angle_gamma   90.00
#
_symmetry.space_group_name_H-M   'P 1'
#
loop_
_entity.id
_entity.type
_entity.pdbx_description
1 polymer ?
#
loop_
_entity_poly.entity_id
_entity_poly.type
_entity_poly.pdbx_seq_one_letter_code
_entity_poly.pdbx_strand_id
1 'polypeptide(L)'
;MSHLEKIIRFINQTCITYNIDDSHDLRHSLEVLGWSEQLTKNNSRNISPKEAQIIHLSCLLHDMCDKKYMDEKMGLERIKNFLMGELEVEDDILEAVVFIISTMSYSKVVKIGYPDFNNKCDNIDLEYCYHVVRNSDLLCSYDPERCINYQIRCGGSRKDGIKKMLELFDNRILMLIENKYINLEEAKPYAIELHNKALTELEKYKTELQNTI
;
A
#
# COMPACT_ATOMS: atom_id res chain seq x y z
N MET A 1 -27.04 -3.58 -1.57
CA MET A 1 -25.60 -3.76 -1.96
C MET A 1 -24.79 -3.82 -0.68
N SER A 2 -23.93 -4.82 -0.53
CA SER A 2 -23.05 -4.93 0.66
C SER A 2 -22.01 -3.81 0.67
N HIS A 3 -21.40 -3.55 1.84
CA HIS A 3 -20.30 -2.57 1.94
C HIS A 3 -19.14 -2.93 0.99
N LEU A 4 -18.77 -4.21 0.92
CA LEU A 4 -17.70 -4.68 0.02
C LEU A 4 -18.02 -4.38 -1.46
N GLU A 5 -19.24 -4.63 -1.92
CA GLU A 5 -19.65 -4.31 -3.30
C GLU A 5 -19.57 -2.80 -3.58
N LYS A 6 -19.95 -1.96 -2.61
CA LYS A 6 -19.83 -0.50 -2.73
C LYS A 6 -18.35 -0.07 -2.85
N ILE A 7 -17.46 -0.64 -2.02
CA ILE A 7 -16.03 -0.35 -2.05
C ILE A 7 -15.40 -0.77 -3.39
N ILE A 8 -15.67 -2.00 -3.84
CA ILE A 8 -15.17 -2.49 -5.13
C ILE A 8 -15.62 -1.57 -6.28
N ARG A 9 -16.90 -1.16 -6.27
CA ARG A 9 -17.43 -0.22 -7.26
C ARG A 9 -16.71 1.12 -7.21
N PHE A 10 -16.50 1.68 -6.02
CA PHE A 10 -15.80 2.95 -5.83
C PHE A 10 -14.35 2.89 -6.37
N ILE A 11 -13.60 1.83 -6.03
CA ILE A 11 -12.23 1.61 -6.50
C ILE A 11 -12.21 1.52 -8.03
N ASN A 12 -13.04 0.64 -8.63
CA ASN A 12 -13.07 0.48 -10.08
C ASN A 12 -13.45 1.78 -10.81
N GLN A 13 -14.44 2.52 -10.31
CA GLN A 13 -14.81 3.82 -10.89
C GLN A 13 -13.67 4.84 -10.78
N THR A 14 -12.95 4.85 -9.66
CA THR A 14 -11.79 5.72 -9.45
C THR A 14 -10.66 5.35 -10.43
N CYS A 15 -10.34 4.07 -10.56
CA CYS A 15 -9.33 3.59 -11.50
C CYS A 15 -9.65 3.97 -12.95
N ILE A 16 -10.89 3.81 -13.38
CA ILE A 16 -11.34 4.20 -14.73
C ILE A 16 -11.25 5.72 -14.90
N THR A 17 -11.75 6.49 -13.94
CA THR A 17 -11.84 7.95 -14.04
C THR A 17 -10.46 8.62 -14.12
N TYR A 18 -9.49 8.11 -13.38
CA TYR A 18 -8.16 8.70 -13.25
C TYR A 18 -7.07 7.89 -13.96
N ASN A 19 -7.46 6.87 -14.72
CA ASN A 19 -6.54 5.99 -15.45
C ASN A 19 -5.45 5.40 -14.52
N ILE A 20 -5.86 4.95 -13.33
CA ILE A 20 -4.98 4.25 -12.40
C ILE A 20 -4.63 2.89 -13.00
N ASP A 21 -3.34 2.57 -13.03
CA ASP A 21 -2.85 1.34 -13.64
C ASP A 21 -2.87 0.13 -12.68
N ASP A 22 -2.59 -1.04 -13.24
CA ASP A 22 -2.66 -2.34 -12.55
C ASP A 22 -1.73 -2.44 -11.33
N SER A 23 -0.76 -1.51 -11.20
CA SER A 23 0.13 -1.49 -10.03
C SER A 23 -0.51 -0.86 -8.79
N HIS A 24 -1.65 -0.16 -8.95
CA HIS A 24 -2.37 0.56 -7.89
C HIS A 24 -3.90 0.36 -7.97
N ASP A 25 -4.37 -0.68 -8.67
CA ASP A 25 -5.79 -0.97 -8.87
C ASP A 25 -6.41 -1.80 -7.73
N LEU A 26 -7.62 -2.32 -7.98
CA LEU A 26 -8.33 -3.20 -7.04
C LEU A 26 -7.52 -4.44 -6.67
N ARG A 27 -6.77 -5.03 -7.60
CA ARG A 27 -5.96 -6.21 -7.33
C ARG A 27 -4.90 -5.91 -6.29
N HIS A 28 -4.18 -4.79 -6.46
CA HIS A 28 -3.21 -4.34 -5.47
C HIS A 28 -3.86 -4.07 -4.12
N SER A 29 -4.98 -3.36 -4.08
CA SER A 29 -5.73 -3.10 -2.84
C SER A 29 -6.10 -4.40 -2.10
N LEU A 30 -6.50 -5.44 -2.83
CA LEU A 30 -6.82 -6.75 -2.26
C LEU A 30 -5.57 -7.52 -1.78
N GLU A 31 -4.44 -7.37 -2.47
CA GLU A 31 -3.16 -7.95 -2.03
C GLU A 31 -2.71 -7.30 -0.71
N VAL A 32 -2.81 -5.98 -0.58
CA VAL A 32 -2.49 -5.25 0.67
C VAL A 32 -3.44 -5.68 1.79
N LEU A 33 -4.73 -5.84 1.50
CA LEU A 33 -5.70 -6.37 2.48
C LEU A 33 -5.32 -7.78 2.94
N GLY A 34 -4.96 -8.67 2.01
CA GLY A 34 -4.55 -10.04 2.33
C GLY A 34 -3.33 -10.09 3.26
N TRP A 35 -2.33 -9.22 3.02
CA TRP A 35 -1.20 -9.08 3.93
C TRP A 35 -1.62 -8.57 5.31
N SER A 36 -2.50 -7.58 5.38
CA SER A 36 -2.98 -7.05 6.66
C SER A 36 -3.68 -8.10 7.50
N GLU A 37 -4.48 -8.98 6.88
CA GLU A 37 -5.13 -10.11 7.54
C GLU A 37 -4.11 -11.13 8.09
N GLN A 38 -3.01 -11.39 7.35
CA GLN A 38 -1.95 -12.27 7.82
C GLN A 38 -1.18 -11.66 9.00
N LEU A 39 -0.85 -10.38 8.94
CA LEU A 39 -0.14 -9.69 10.02
C LEU A 39 -0.98 -9.65 11.29
N THR A 40 -2.25 -9.32 11.17
CA THR A 40 -3.17 -9.24 12.32
C THR A 40 -3.50 -10.60 12.92
N LYS A 41 -3.62 -11.65 12.11
CA LYS A 41 -3.88 -13.02 12.57
C LYS A 41 -2.72 -13.60 13.40
N ASN A 42 -1.50 -13.25 13.05
CA ASN A 42 -0.28 -13.77 13.70
C ASN A 42 0.16 -12.92 14.91
N ASN A 43 -0.58 -11.85 15.20
CA ASN A 43 -0.34 -11.06 16.39
C ASN A 43 -1.08 -11.67 17.61
N SER A 44 -0.42 -11.67 18.77
CA SER A 44 -1.04 -12.05 20.04
C SER A 44 -2.05 -11.02 20.58
N ARG A 45 -2.09 -9.83 19.96
CA ARG A 45 -2.99 -8.75 20.30
C ARG A 45 -4.42 -9.05 19.82
N ASN A 46 -5.39 -8.77 20.68
CA ASN A 46 -6.79 -8.79 20.28
C ASN A 46 -7.16 -7.48 19.58
N ILE A 47 -7.47 -7.56 18.29
CA ILE A 47 -7.85 -6.42 17.47
C ILE A 47 -9.33 -6.18 17.62
N SER A 48 -9.72 -4.96 17.97
CA SER A 48 -11.13 -4.57 18.10
C SER A 48 -11.82 -4.53 16.72
N PRO A 49 -13.15 -4.67 16.65
CA PRO A 49 -13.88 -4.54 15.39
C PRO A 49 -13.65 -3.20 14.68
N LYS A 50 -13.48 -2.10 15.43
CA LYS A 50 -13.18 -0.77 14.86
C LYS A 50 -11.78 -0.73 14.24
N GLU A 51 -10.76 -1.25 14.92
CA GLU A 51 -9.40 -1.35 14.37
C GLU A 51 -9.36 -2.21 13.11
N ALA A 52 -10.06 -3.35 13.10
CA ALA A 52 -10.17 -4.18 11.91
C ALA A 52 -10.82 -3.43 10.74
N GLN A 53 -11.89 -2.67 11.00
CA GLN A 53 -12.54 -1.85 9.97
C GLN A 53 -11.62 -0.74 9.44
N ILE A 54 -10.89 -0.04 10.32
CA ILE A 54 -9.92 0.98 9.93
C ILE A 54 -8.82 0.39 9.04
N ILE A 55 -8.25 -0.74 9.44
CA ILE A 55 -7.21 -1.44 8.67
C ILE A 55 -7.74 -1.83 7.30
N HIS A 56 -8.91 -2.50 7.23
CA HIS A 56 -9.49 -2.95 5.98
C HIS A 56 -9.80 -1.79 5.02
N LEU A 57 -10.45 -0.73 5.50
CA LEU A 57 -10.77 0.43 4.68
C LEU A 57 -9.51 1.14 4.20
N SER A 58 -8.51 1.29 5.07
CA SER A 58 -7.25 1.93 4.70
C SER A 58 -6.50 1.11 3.66
N CYS A 59 -6.41 -0.23 3.80
CA CYS A 59 -5.79 -1.11 2.80
C CYS A 59 -6.47 -1.00 1.44
N LEU A 60 -7.81 -0.96 1.41
CA LEU A 60 -8.56 -0.92 0.17
C LEU A 60 -8.51 0.44 -0.53
N LEU A 61 -8.39 1.54 0.22
CA LEU A 61 -8.55 2.90 -0.31
C LEU A 61 -7.24 3.71 -0.42
N HIS A 62 -6.09 3.19 0.06
CA HIS A 62 -4.87 3.97 0.20
C HIS A 62 -4.35 4.62 -1.09
N ASP A 63 -4.53 3.96 -2.24
CA ASP A 63 -4.07 4.44 -3.54
C ASP A 63 -5.13 5.27 -4.30
N MET A 64 -6.36 5.35 -3.78
CA MET A 64 -7.47 6.05 -4.46
C MET A 64 -7.37 7.59 -4.39
N CYS A 65 -6.27 8.11 -3.84
CA CYS A 65 -5.92 9.53 -3.82
C CYS A 65 -4.45 9.79 -4.18
N ASP A 66 -3.75 8.84 -4.83
CA ASP A 66 -2.33 9.01 -5.13
C ASP A 66 -2.12 10.17 -6.12
N LYS A 67 -1.21 11.08 -5.72
CA LYS A 67 -0.79 12.27 -6.49
C LYS A 67 -0.20 11.98 -7.88
N LYS A 68 0.13 10.71 -8.17
CA LYS A 68 0.55 10.29 -9.51
C LYS A 68 -0.57 10.40 -10.53
N TYR A 69 -1.82 10.29 -10.08
CA TYR A 69 -2.99 10.17 -10.95
C TYR A 69 -3.96 11.35 -10.79
N MET A 70 -3.98 12.01 -9.62
CA MET A 70 -4.94 13.06 -9.34
C MET A 70 -4.41 14.08 -8.31
N ASP A 71 -5.15 15.16 -8.11
CA ASP A 71 -4.94 16.04 -6.95
C ASP A 71 -5.27 15.28 -5.66
N GLU A 72 -4.29 15.15 -4.76
CA GLU A 72 -4.41 14.36 -3.53
C GLU A 72 -5.54 14.87 -2.62
N LYS A 73 -5.76 16.19 -2.54
CA LYS A 73 -6.82 16.77 -1.71
C LYS A 73 -8.20 16.42 -2.25
N MET A 74 -8.37 16.51 -3.57
CA MET A 74 -9.62 16.09 -4.22
C MET A 74 -9.88 14.59 -4.05
N GLY A 75 -8.82 13.76 -4.16
CA GLY A 75 -8.92 12.32 -3.93
C GLY A 75 -9.36 12.00 -2.51
N LEU A 76 -8.74 12.63 -1.50
CA LEU A 76 -9.12 12.48 -0.09
C LEU A 76 -10.55 12.94 0.18
N GLU A 77 -11.00 14.04 -0.41
CA GLU A 77 -12.38 14.52 -0.24
C GLU A 77 -13.39 13.54 -0.85
N ARG A 78 -13.09 12.93 -2.00
CA ARG A 78 -13.93 11.88 -2.59
C ARG A 78 -14.03 10.64 -1.70
N ILE A 79 -12.91 10.23 -1.09
CA ILE A 79 -12.90 9.11 -0.14
C ILE A 79 -13.75 9.45 1.08
N LYS A 80 -13.62 10.65 1.67
CA LYS A 80 -14.45 11.09 2.80
C LYS A 80 -15.95 11.03 2.46
N ASN A 81 -16.33 11.62 1.33
CA ASN A 81 -17.73 11.64 0.89
C ASN A 81 -18.26 10.21 0.66
N PHE A 82 -17.45 9.31 0.15
CA PHE A 82 -17.80 7.90 -0.02
C PHE A 82 -17.98 7.19 1.34
N LEU A 83 -17.03 7.37 2.26
CA LEU A 83 -17.10 6.76 3.60
C LEU A 83 -18.30 7.25 4.41
N MET A 84 -18.58 8.56 4.38
CA MET A 84 -19.71 9.17 5.08
C MET A 84 -21.05 8.84 4.41
N GLY A 85 -21.14 9.05 3.10
CA GLY A 85 -22.42 9.02 2.39
C GLY A 85 -22.87 7.63 1.93
N GLU A 86 -21.92 6.76 1.52
CA GLU A 86 -22.29 5.44 1.03
C GLU A 86 -22.05 4.32 2.06
N LEU A 87 -21.02 4.41 2.89
CA LEU A 87 -20.72 3.40 3.91
C LEU A 87 -21.22 3.76 5.30
N GLU A 88 -21.56 5.02 5.54
CA GLU A 88 -22.07 5.54 6.82
C GLU A 88 -21.17 5.13 8.01
N VAL A 89 -19.84 5.25 7.82
CA VAL A 89 -18.87 4.92 8.87
C VAL A 89 -18.90 5.96 10.00
N GLU A 90 -18.58 5.53 11.21
CA GLU A 90 -18.46 6.42 12.37
C GLU A 90 -17.32 7.44 12.17
N ASP A 91 -17.45 8.63 12.76
CA ASP A 91 -16.51 9.75 12.57
C ASP A 91 -15.07 9.39 12.99
N ASP A 92 -14.89 8.65 14.08
CA ASP A 92 -13.58 8.20 14.54
C ASP A 92 -12.89 7.23 13.56
N ILE A 93 -13.67 6.37 12.90
CA ILE A 93 -13.19 5.48 11.83
C ILE A 93 -12.81 6.31 10.60
N LEU A 94 -13.67 7.26 10.21
CA LEU A 94 -13.41 8.16 9.09
C LEU A 94 -12.08 8.93 9.28
N GLU A 95 -11.91 9.56 10.44
CA GLU A 95 -10.72 10.34 10.77
C GLU A 95 -9.46 9.47 10.75
N ALA A 96 -9.51 8.27 11.35
CA ALA A 96 -8.41 7.32 11.37
C ALA A 96 -8.02 6.85 9.96
N VAL A 97 -8.98 6.47 9.12
CA VAL A 97 -8.73 6.03 7.74
C VAL A 97 -8.10 7.17 6.93
N VAL A 98 -8.66 8.38 6.99
CA VAL A 98 -8.13 9.56 6.27
C VAL A 98 -6.72 9.91 6.75
N PHE A 99 -6.46 9.84 8.05
CA PHE A 99 -5.14 10.05 8.61
C PHE A 99 -4.12 9.05 8.06
N ILE A 100 -4.44 7.75 8.09
CA ILE A 100 -3.56 6.69 7.60
C ILE A 100 -3.24 6.90 6.12
N ILE A 101 -4.24 6.97 5.25
CA ILE A 101 -4.03 7.05 3.80
C ILE A 101 -3.33 8.34 3.37
N SER A 102 -3.55 9.46 4.11
CA SER A 102 -2.91 10.74 3.80
C SER A 102 -1.44 10.82 4.24
N THR A 103 -0.96 9.92 5.11
CA THR A 103 0.37 10.02 5.72
C THR A 103 1.28 8.81 5.47
N MET A 104 0.73 7.63 5.10
CA MET A 104 1.46 6.37 5.10
C MET A 104 2.47 6.18 3.96
N SER A 105 2.39 6.97 2.87
CA SER A 105 3.21 6.70 1.68
C SER A 105 4.70 6.72 1.99
N TYR A 106 5.46 5.80 1.35
CA TYR A 106 6.91 5.70 1.54
C TYR A 106 7.61 7.05 1.37
N SER A 107 7.27 7.80 0.32
CA SER A 107 7.90 9.08 0.03
C SER A 107 7.64 10.15 1.09
N LYS A 108 6.48 10.12 1.75
CA LYS A 108 6.16 11.03 2.87
C LYS A 108 6.98 10.67 4.09
N VAL A 109 7.00 9.40 4.48
CA VAL A 109 7.76 8.94 5.65
C VAL A 109 9.26 9.19 5.48
N VAL A 110 9.83 8.97 4.29
CA VAL A 110 11.24 9.30 4.02
C VAL A 110 11.52 10.79 4.14
N LYS A 111 10.59 11.63 3.70
CA LYS A 111 10.79 13.09 3.66
C LYS A 111 10.58 13.77 5.01
N ILE A 112 9.58 13.35 5.79
CA ILE A 112 9.14 14.07 6.99
C ILE A 112 9.08 13.20 8.25
N GLY A 113 9.42 11.91 8.16
CA GLY A 113 9.29 10.94 9.25
C GLY A 113 7.87 10.38 9.41
N TYR A 114 7.69 9.57 10.45
CA TYR A 114 6.38 9.07 10.85
C TYR A 114 5.53 10.21 11.40
N PRO A 115 4.20 10.16 11.22
CA PRO A 115 3.30 11.16 11.80
C PRO A 115 3.26 11.02 13.32
N ASP A 116 2.78 12.08 13.99
CA ASP A 116 2.49 12.04 15.41
C ASP A 116 1.15 11.31 15.66
N PHE A 117 1.18 10.26 16.50
CA PHE A 117 0.01 9.45 16.85
C PHE A 117 -0.65 9.90 18.18
N ASN A 118 -0.29 11.07 18.72
CA ASN A 118 -0.82 11.56 20.01
C ASN A 118 -2.31 11.95 19.97
N ASN A 119 -2.91 12.10 18.80
CA ASN A 119 -4.35 12.28 18.64
C ASN A 119 -5.06 10.93 18.88
N LYS A 120 -5.44 10.71 20.13
CA LYS A 120 -6.07 9.46 20.58
C LYS A 120 -7.55 9.47 20.21
N CYS A 121 -7.95 8.56 19.32
CA CYS A 121 -9.31 8.06 19.31
C CYS A 121 -9.47 7.10 20.50
N ASP A 122 -10.44 7.33 21.37
CA ASP A 122 -10.67 6.46 22.52
C ASP A 122 -10.84 4.99 22.09
N ASN A 123 -10.06 4.10 22.68
CA ASN A 123 -10.04 2.65 22.42
C ASN A 123 -9.58 2.21 21.00
N ILE A 124 -8.86 3.06 20.25
CA ILE A 124 -8.22 2.70 18.97
C ILE A 124 -6.72 2.91 19.10
N ASP A 125 -5.93 1.87 18.82
CA ASP A 125 -4.48 2.01 18.62
C ASP A 125 -4.20 2.40 17.17
N LEU A 126 -4.25 3.70 16.92
CA LEU A 126 -4.05 4.27 15.58
C LEU A 126 -2.64 4.00 15.05
N GLU A 127 -1.63 4.01 15.89
CA GLU A 127 -0.25 3.72 15.53
C GLU A 127 -0.11 2.29 15.02
N TYR A 128 -0.70 1.32 15.73
CA TYR A 128 -0.72 -0.07 15.30
C TYR A 128 -1.46 -0.23 13.96
N CYS A 129 -2.67 0.32 13.83
CA CYS A 129 -3.43 0.27 12.57
C CYS A 129 -2.62 0.85 11.40
N TYR A 130 -1.99 2.01 11.60
CA TYR A 130 -1.13 2.66 10.62
C TYR A 130 0.02 1.74 10.17
N HIS A 131 0.73 1.13 11.13
CA HIS A 131 1.85 0.27 10.81
C HIS A 131 1.42 -1.04 10.14
N VAL A 132 0.27 -1.61 10.49
CA VAL A 132 -0.29 -2.78 9.79
C VAL A 132 -0.53 -2.44 8.33
N VAL A 133 -1.27 -1.38 8.02
CA VAL A 133 -1.59 -0.98 6.64
C VAL A 133 -0.31 -0.69 5.85
N ARG A 134 0.59 0.10 6.44
CA ARG A 134 1.83 0.50 5.78
C ARG A 134 2.78 -0.68 5.52
N ASN A 135 2.97 -1.58 6.50
CA ASN A 135 3.82 -2.76 6.29
C ASN A 135 3.21 -3.70 5.26
N SER A 136 1.88 -3.84 5.21
CA SER A 136 1.18 -4.63 4.19
C SER A 136 1.44 -4.11 2.77
N ASP A 137 1.36 -2.80 2.55
CA ASP A 137 1.70 -2.18 1.26
C ASP A 137 3.19 -2.38 0.91
N LEU A 138 4.10 -2.20 1.89
CA LEU A 138 5.53 -2.42 1.67
C LEU A 138 5.87 -3.87 1.32
N LEU A 139 5.17 -4.87 1.87
CA LEU A 139 5.34 -6.28 1.49
C LEU A 139 4.96 -6.51 0.03
N CYS A 140 3.93 -5.85 -0.49
CA CYS A 140 3.57 -5.92 -1.91
C CYS A 140 4.64 -5.31 -2.84
N SER A 141 5.55 -4.48 -2.33
CA SER A 141 6.57 -3.83 -3.16
C SER A 141 7.70 -4.78 -3.62
N TYR A 142 7.79 -5.99 -3.06
CA TYR A 142 8.79 -6.98 -3.44
C TYR A 142 8.50 -7.71 -4.78
N ASP A 143 7.44 -7.33 -5.51
CA ASP A 143 7.15 -7.86 -6.85
C ASP A 143 7.88 -7.07 -7.95
N PRO A 144 8.92 -7.63 -8.62
CA PRO A 144 9.66 -6.96 -9.68
C PRO A 144 8.79 -6.67 -10.91
N GLU A 145 7.91 -7.60 -11.30
CA GLU A 145 7.05 -7.44 -12.49
C GLU A 145 6.08 -6.25 -12.35
N ARG A 146 5.59 -5.99 -11.15
CA ARG A 146 4.75 -4.80 -10.88
C ARG A 146 5.49 -3.51 -11.27
N CYS A 147 6.78 -3.39 -10.92
CA CYS A 147 7.60 -2.23 -11.26
C CYS A 147 7.85 -2.13 -12.77
N ILE A 148 8.13 -3.27 -13.43
CA ILE A 148 8.38 -3.34 -14.88
C ILE A 148 7.12 -2.92 -15.64
N ASN A 149 5.97 -3.47 -15.28
CA ASN A 149 4.69 -3.20 -15.94
C ASN A 149 4.30 -1.73 -15.81
N TYR A 150 4.50 -1.11 -14.64
CA TYR A 150 4.30 0.34 -14.47
C TYR A 150 5.13 1.14 -15.48
N GLN A 151 6.42 0.80 -15.68
CA GLN A 151 7.27 1.54 -16.62
C GLN A 151 6.86 1.35 -18.08
N ILE A 152 6.40 0.15 -18.46
CA ILE A 152 5.86 -0.13 -19.79
C ILE A 152 4.61 0.74 -20.05
N ARG A 153 3.72 0.84 -19.08
CA ARG A 153 2.53 1.72 -19.20
C ARG A 153 2.86 3.20 -19.30
N CYS A 154 3.97 3.63 -18.68
CA CYS A 154 4.49 4.99 -18.88
C CYS A 154 5.16 5.22 -20.25
N GLY A 155 5.04 4.29 -21.19
CA GLY A 155 5.58 4.39 -22.55
C GLY A 155 7.03 3.92 -22.70
N GLY A 156 7.61 3.30 -21.67
CA GLY A 156 8.92 2.67 -21.72
C GLY A 156 8.91 1.29 -22.38
N SER A 157 10.07 0.82 -22.82
CA SER A 157 10.26 -0.57 -23.24
C SER A 157 10.38 -1.49 -22.01
N ARG A 158 10.20 -2.82 -22.20
CA ARG A 158 10.48 -3.81 -21.14
C ARG A 158 11.93 -3.68 -20.63
N LYS A 159 12.88 -3.44 -21.53
CA LYS A 159 14.29 -3.22 -21.19
C LYS A 159 14.47 -2.01 -20.24
N ASP A 160 13.79 -0.91 -20.53
CA ASP A 160 13.81 0.27 -19.66
C ASP A 160 13.11 0.00 -18.33
N GLY A 161 12.01 -0.76 -18.36
CA GLY A 161 11.31 -1.22 -17.18
C GLY A 161 12.20 -2.04 -16.25
N ILE A 162 12.94 -3.02 -16.79
CA ILE A 162 13.88 -3.84 -16.02
C ILE A 162 14.99 -2.99 -15.40
N LYS A 163 15.60 -2.05 -16.15
CA LYS A 163 16.63 -1.16 -15.61
C LYS A 163 16.13 -0.35 -14.42
N LYS A 164 14.99 0.30 -14.59
CA LYS A 164 14.39 1.12 -13.52
C LYS A 164 13.94 0.29 -12.33
N MET A 165 13.44 -0.92 -12.57
CA MET A 165 13.11 -1.86 -11.50
C MET A 165 14.37 -2.25 -10.70
N LEU A 166 15.49 -2.59 -11.34
CA LEU A 166 16.75 -2.91 -10.67
C LEU A 166 17.23 -1.73 -9.82
N GLU A 167 17.22 -0.50 -10.37
CA GLU A 167 17.58 0.72 -9.62
C GLU A 167 16.65 0.93 -8.41
N LEU A 168 15.34 0.70 -8.56
CA LEU A 168 14.37 0.83 -7.47
C LEU A 168 14.61 -0.20 -6.37
N PHE A 169 14.90 -1.45 -6.75
CA PHE A 169 15.20 -2.50 -5.79
C PHE A 169 16.47 -2.20 -5.01
N ASP A 170 17.57 -1.86 -5.68
CA ASP A 170 18.85 -1.56 -5.03
C ASP A 170 18.73 -0.34 -4.09
N ASN A 171 18.07 0.73 -4.53
CA ASN A 171 18.03 1.99 -3.79
C ASN A 171 16.90 2.06 -2.72
N ARG A 172 15.90 1.17 -2.78
CA ARG A 172 14.74 1.26 -1.90
C ARG A 172 14.28 -0.09 -1.37
N ILE A 173 13.90 -1.04 -2.25
CA ILE A 173 13.13 -2.22 -1.82
C ILE A 173 13.99 -3.15 -0.96
N LEU A 174 15.23 -3.42 -1.38
CA LEU A 174 16.16 -4.26 -0.63
C LEU A 174 16.61 -3.62 0.70
N MET A 175 16.45 -2.30 0.84
CA MET A 175 16.80 -1.55 2.05
C MET A 175 15.66 -1.41 3.06
N LEU A 176 14.43 -1.92 2.76
CA LEU A 176 13.26 -1.72 3.62
C LEU A 176 13.42 -2.29 5.02
N ILE A 177 14.09 -3.45 5.15
CA ILE A 177 14.34 -4.11 6.44
C ILE A 177 15.44 -3.38 7.19
N GLU A 178 16.59 -3.11 6.55
CA GLU A 178 17.74 -2.46 7.14
C GLU A 178 17.42 -1.06 7.65
N ASN A 179 16.69 -0.29 6.86
CA ASN A 179 16.24 1.07 7.21
C ASN A 179 15.02 1.07 8.15
N LYS A 180 14.60 -0.08 8.66
CA LYS A 180 13.48 -0.23 9.61
C LYS A 180 12.14 0.32 9.11
N TYR A 181 11.93 0.33 7.78
CA TYR A 181 10.63 0.68 7.21
C TYR A 181 9.63 -0.47 7.37
N ILE A 182 10.09 -1.72 7.38
CA ILE A 182 9.35 -2.87 7.91
C ILE A 182 9.61 -2.90 9.41
N ASN A 183 8.67 -2.40 10.19
CA ASN A 183 8.85 -2.15 11.63
C ASN A 183 7.97 -3.00 12.54
N LEU A 184 6.96 -3.68 12.01
CA LEU A 184 6.19 -4.68 12.76
C LEU A 184 6.96 -5.98 12.84
N GLU A 185 7.03 -6.55 14.05
CA GLU A 185 7.71 -7.84 14.26
C GLU A 185 7.06 -8.98 13.46
N GLU A 186 5.73 -8.95 13.31
CA GLU A 186 4.96 -9.91 12.53
C GLU A 186 5.24 -9.83 11.02
N ALA A 187 5.65 -8.66 10.53
CA ALA A 187 5.96 -8.45 9.10
C ALA A 187 7.37 -8.90 8.72
N LYS A 188 8.31 -8.91 9.67
CA LYS A 188 9.73 -9.19 9.40
C LYS A 188 9.99 -10.57 8.77
N PRO A 189 9.40 -11.69 9.26
CA PRO A 189 9.61 -13.00 8.64
C PRO A 189 9.20 -13.02 7.16
N TYR A 190 8.05 -12.43 6.84
CA TYR A 190 7.56 -12.34 5.47
C TYR A 190 8.45 -11.46 4.60
N ALA A 191 8.88 -10.32 5.13
CA ALA A 191 9.79 -9.44 4.42
C ALA A 191 11.13 -10.12 4.10
N ILE A 192 11.69 -10.92 5.01
CA ILE A 192 12.91 -11.69 4.79
C ILE A 192 12.70 -12.73 3.67
N GLU A 193 11.59 -13.45 3.69
CA GLU A 193 11.25 -14.44 2.66
C GLU A 193 11.13 -13.77 1.28
N LEU A 194 10.34 -12.69 1.19
CA LEU A 194 10.13 -11.92 -0.03
C LEU A 194 11.44 -11.29 -0.54
N HIS A 195 12.27 -10.78 0.35
CA HIS A 195 13.59 -10.24 0.03
C HIS A 195 14.48 -11.29 -0.64
N ASN A 196 14.59 -12.49 -0.05
CA ASN A 196 15.39 -13.58 -0.60
C ASN A 196 14.86 -14.08 -1.96
N LYS A 197 13.55 -14.15 -2.10
CA LYS A 197 12.89 -14.47 -3.37
C LYS A 197 13.20 -13.41 -4.41
N ALA A 198 13.09 -12.13 -4.07
CA ALA A 198 13.38 -11.02 -4.96
C ALA A 198 14.84 -11.06 -5.43
N LEU A 199 15.82 -11.27 -4.54
CA LEU A 199 17.24 -11.42 -4.93
C LEU A 199 17.43 -12.49 -6.02
N THR A 200 16.76 -13.62 -5.87
CA THR A 200 16.83 -14.70 -6.87
C THR A 200 16.20 -14.30 -8.21
N GLU A 201 15.10 -13.57 -8.18
CA GLU A 201 14.42 -13.08 -9.39
C GLU A 201 15.23 -11.98 -10.09
N LEU A 202 15.85 -11.06 -9.35
CA LEU A 202 16.66 -9.99 -9.90
C LEU A 202 17.83 -10.50 -10.73
N GLU A 203 18.45 -11.62 -10.36
CA GLU A 203 19.52 -12.24 -11.16
C GLU A 203 19.04 -12.71 -12.53
N LYS A 204 17.79 -13.18 -12.63
CA LYS A 204 17.17 -13.55 -13.92
C LYS A 204 17.00 -12.31 -14.81
N TYR A 205 16.53 -11.19 -14.25
CA TYR A 205 16.37 -9.94 -15.01
C TYR A 205 17.70 -9.32 -15.43
N LYS A 206 18.75 -9.41 -14.62
CA LYS A 206 20.10 -9.02 -15.01
C LYS A 206 20.58 -9.82 -16.21
N THR A 207 20.35 -11.14 -16.21
CA THR A 207 20.69 -12.02 -17.33
C THR A 207 19.85 -11.68 -18.58
N GLU A 208 18.54 -11.41 -18.43
CA GLU A 208 17.67 -10.97 -19.54
C GLU A 208 18.22 -9.70 -20.22
N LEU A 209 18.68 -8.71 -19.43
CA LEU A 209 19.29 -7.49 -19.96
C LEU A 209 20.56 -7.73 -20.75
N GLN A 210 21.41 -8.65 -20.30
CA GLN A 210 22.68 -8.98 -20.98
C GLN A 210 22.44 -9.68 -22.32
N ASN A 211 21.42 -10.52 -22.41
CA ASN A 211 21.09 -11.29 -23.62
C ASN A 211 20.32 -10.49 -24.68
N THR A 212 19.92 -9.26 -24.36
CA THR A 212 19.16 -8.36 -25.26
C THR A 212 20.08 -7.34 -25.97
N ILE A 213 21.42 -7.55 -25.91
CA ILE A 213 22.42 -6.81 -26.68
C ILE A 213 22.71 -7.58 -27.96
#